data_c9e41ac4dd09d702fdf4a3df3880c2e6
#
_entry.id   c9e41ac4dd09d702fdf4a3df3880c2e6
#
_cell.length_a   1.000
_cell.length_b   1.000
_cell.length_c   1.000
_cell.angle_alpha   90.00
_cell.angle_beta   90.00
_cell.angle_gamma   90.00
#
_symmetry.space_group_name_H-M   'P 1'
#
loop_
_entity.id
_entity.type
_entity.pdbx_description
1 polymer ?
#
loop_
_entity_poly.entity_id
_entity_poly.type
_entity_poly.pdbx_seq_one_letter_code
_entity_poly.pdbx_strand_id
1 'polypeptide(L)'
;CGRADCTVGCDCDRYMEIWNNVFTQFDNDGNNHYTELEQKNIDTGMGLERLACIVQDVDSMFDIDTIKALRTHVCSLAGVEYGTDADTDVSIRVITDHIRSVTFMISDGIMP
;
A
#
# COMPACT_ATOMS: atom_id res chain seq x y z
N CYS A 1 -2.29 13.00 -14.99
CA CYS A 1 -2.06 14.30 -14.35
C CYS A 1 -2.15 15.51 -15.33
N GLY A 2 -2.40 15.29 -16.61
CA GLY A 2 -2.51 16.33 -17.64
C GLY A 2 -1.19 16.95 -18.09
N ARG A 3 -0.05 16.53 -17.55
CA ARG A 3 1.28 17.01 -17.99
C ARG A 3 1.69 16.30 -19.27
N ALA A 4 2.26 17.06 -20.22
CA ALA A 4 2.72 16.52 -21.52
C ALA A 4 3.92 15.55 -21.37
N ASP A 5 4.69 15.68 -20.29
CA ASP A 5 5.85 14.88 -19.93
C ASP A 5 5.53 13.72 -18.96
N CYS A 6 4.25 13.39 -18.78
CA CYS A 6 3.83 12.32 -17.89
C CYS A 6 4.27 10.96 -18.42
N THR A 7 5.21 10.33 -17.71
CA THR A 7 5.77 9.01 -18.03
C THR A 7 5.74 8.12 -16.80
N VAL A 8 6.13 6.85 -16.95
CA VAL A 8 6.37 5.95 -15.82
C VAL A 8 7.39 6.58 -14.87
N GLY A 9 7.07 6.62 -13.57
CA GLY A 9 7.85 7.30 -12.53
C GLY A 9 7.40 8.74 -12.25
N CYS A 10 6.36 9.23 -12.90
CA CYS A 10 5.69 10.46 -12.49
C CYS A 10 4.99 10.25 -11.13
N ASP A 11 5.07 11.26 -10.23
CA ASP A 11 4.43 11.24 -8.90
C ASP A 11 2.90 11.39 -8.94
N CYS A 12 2.27 11.14 -10.09
CA CYS A 12 0.83 11.16 -10.23
C CYS A 12 0.23 9.76 -10.09
N ASP A 13 -1.05 9.67 -9.75
CA ASP A 13 -1.78 8.41 -9.53
C ASP A 13 -2.01 7.58 -10.81
N ARG A 14 -1.53 8.05 -11.98
CA ARG A 14 -1.66 7.34 -13.25
C ARG A 14 -0.83 6.06 -13.31
N TYR A 15 0.33 6.05 -12.63
CA TYR A 15 1.23 4.91 -12.58
C TYR A 15 1.35 4.43 -11.14
N MET A 16 0.92 3.22 -10.89
CA MET A 16 0.98 2.59 -9.59
C MET A 16 1.98 1.43 -9.65
N GLU A 17 3.01 1.50 -8.79
CA GLU A 17 3.93 0.38 -8.62
C GLU A 17 3.21 -0.79 -7.96
N ILE A 18 3.24 -1.96 -8.60
CA ILE A 18 2.62 -3.19 -8.08
C ILE A 18 3.67 -4.13 -7.51
N TRP A 19 4.81 -4.20 -8.18
CA TRP A 19 5.87 -5.15 -7.86
C TRP A 19 7.23 -4.47 -7.99
N ASN A 20 8.06 -4.60 -6.97
CA ASN A 20 9.42 -4.08 -6.93
C ASN A 20 10.41 -5.25 -6.83
N ASN A 21 11.47 -5.22 -7.65
CA ASN A 21 12.58 -6.17 -7.59
C ASN A 21 13.86 -5.41 -7.27
N VAL A 22 14.51 -5.78 -6.16
CA VAL A 22 15.77 -5.20 -5.70
C VAL A 22 16.89 -6.20 -5.94
N PHE A 23 17.91 -5.78 -6.69
CA PHE A 23 19.09 -6.58 -6.99
C PHE A 23 20.21 -6.20 -6.02
N THR A 24 20.59 -7.13 -5.14
CA THR A 24 21.65 -6.93 -4.17
C THR A 24 22.92 -7.63 -4.65
N GLN A 25 23.95 -6.85 -4.98
CA GLN A 25 25.25 -7.32 -5.49
C GLN A 25 26.39 -7.06 -4.53
N PHE A 26 26.26 -6.08 -3.65
CA PHE A 26 27.34 -5.59 -2.83
C PHE A 26 26.93 -5.54 -1.35
N ASP A 27 27.90 -5.82 -0.49
CA ASP A 27 27.84 -5.52 0.93
C ASP A 27 28.53 -4.17 1.20
N ASN A 28 27.99 -3.37 2.11
CA ASN A 28 28.55 -2.08 2.53
C ASN A 28 28.98 -2.18 4.00
N ASP A 29 30.26 -1.92 4.26
CA ASP A 29 30.85 -1.95 5.61
C ASP A 29 30.42 -0.76 6.51
N GLY A 30 29.55 0.12 6.03
CA GLY A 30 29.12 1.34 6.71
C GLY A 30 30.06 2.55 6.50
N ASN A 31 31.20 2.38 5.82
CA ASN A 31 32.16 3.43 5.50
C ASN A 31 32.23 3.73 3.99
N ASN A 32 31.19 3.39 3.26
CA ASN A 32 31.12 3.51 1.80
C ASN A 32 32.10 2.61 1.03
N HIS A 33 32.62 1.55 1.64
CA HIS A 33 33.32 0.49 0.93
C HIS A 33 32.31 -0.61 0.55
N TYR A 34 32.31 -0.94 -0.73
CA TYR A 34 31.41 -1.94 -1.30
C TYR A 34 32.23 -3.15 -1.73
N THR A 35 31.90 -4.31 -1.16
CA THR A 35 32.49 -5.61 -1.51
C THR A 35 31.45 -6.42 -2.27
N GLU A 36 31.83 -7.04 -3.37
CA GLU A 36 30.91 -7.88 -4.13
C GLU A 36 30.53 -9.14 -3.32
N LEU A 37 29.22 -9.43 -3.24
CA LEU A 37 28.72 -10.62 -2.58
C LEU A 37 29.12 -11.88 -3.37
N GLU A 38 29.54 -12.93 -2.66
CA GLU A 38 29.78 -14.24 -3.26
C GLU A 38 28.51 -14.80 -3.92
N GLN A 39 27.37 -14.59 -3.28
CA GLN A 39 26.05 -14.94 -3.81
C GLN A 39 25.20 -13.67 -3.97
N LYS A 40 24.90 -13.31 -5.22
CA LYS A 40 24.00 -12.20 -5.55
C LYS A 40 22.57 -12.61 -5.26
N ASN A 41 21.79 -11.66 -4.75
CA ASN A 41 20.42 -11.89 -4.33
C ASN A 41 19.47 -10.97 -5.08
N ILE A 42 18.23 -11.45 -5.26
CA ILE A 42 17.10 -10.64 -5.69
C ILE A 42 16.09 -10.68 -4.55
N ASP A 43 15.76 -9.51 -4.03
CA ASP A 43 14.66 -9.34 -3.09
C ASP A 43 13.47 -8.73 -3.82
N THR A 44 12.26 -9.10 -3.43
CA THR A 44 11.05 -8.68 -4.13
C THR A 44 9.95 -8.30 -3.16
N GLY A 45 9.31 -7.18 -3.45
CA GLY A 45 8.12 -6.70 -2.72
C GLY A 45 6.95 -6.50 -3.67
N MET A 46 5.81 -7.07 -3.35
CA MET A 46 4.59 -6.94 -4.14
C MET A 46 3.44 -6.39 -3.27
N GLY A 47 2.75 -5.37 -3.77
CA GLY A 47 1.56 -4.83 -3.12
C GLY A 47 0.35 -5.71 -3.39
N LEU A 48 -0.06 -6.54 -2.43
CA LEU A 48 -1.22 -7.43 -2.58
C LEU A 48 -2.49 -6.65 -2.92
N GLU A 49 -2.78 -5.59 -2.19
CA GLU A 49 -3.96 -4.75 -2.41
C GLU A 49 -3.92 -4.02 -3.75
N ARG A 50 -2.72 -3.58 -4.17
CA ARG A 50 -2.53 -2.94 -5.48
C ARG A 50 -2.78 -3.94 -6.62
N LEU A 51 -2.28 -5.16 -6.49
CA LEU A 51 -2.56 -6.23 -7.44
C LEU A 51 -4.05 -6.59 -7.46
N ALA A 52 -4.69 -6.66 -6.28
CA ALA A 52 -6.12 -6.94 -6.16
C ALA A 52 -6.98 -5.87 -6.85
N CYS A 53 -6.60 -4.58 -6.80
CA CYS A 53 -7.29 -3.53 -7.55
C CYS A 53 -7.35 -3.84 -9.04
N ILE A 54 -6.24 -4.30 -9.61
CA ILE A 54 -6.18 -4.62 -11.05
C ILE A 54 -7.02 -5.84 -11.38
N VAL A 55 -6.90 -6.90 -10.57
CA VAL A 55 -7.63 -8.16 -10.82
C VAL A 55 -9.15 -7.98 -10.64
N GLN A 56 -9.56 -7.12 -9.71
CA GLN A 56 -10.96 -6.82 -9.43
C GLN A 56 -11.51 -5.64 -10.25
N ASP A 57 -10.67 -4.99 -11.07
CA ASP A 57 -11.03 -3.84 -11.90
C ASP A 57 -11.69 -2.71 -11.08
N VAL A 58 -11.00 -2.30 -9.98
CA VAL A 58 -11.44 -1.21 -9.11
C VAL A 58 -10.37 -0.13 -9.01
N ASP A 59 -10.79 1.14 -8.87
CA ASP A 59 -9.91 2.30 -8.89
C ASP A 59 -9.20 2.58 -7.56
N SER A 60 -9.70 2.00 -6.47
CA SER A 60 -9.17 2.26 -5.13
C SER A 60 -8.94 0.97 -4.35
N MET A 61 -7.84 0.92 -3.60
CA MET A 61 -7.56 -0.17 -2.65
C MET A 61 -8.67 -0.32 -1.59
N PHE A 62 -9.41 0.75 -1.32
CA PHE A 62 -10.55 0.71 -0.42
C PHE A 62 -11.82 0.11 -1.03
N ASP A 63 -11.79 -0.22 -2.33
CA ASP A 63 -12.90 -0.85 -3.05
C ASP A 63 -12.68 -2.32 -3.36
N ILE A 64 -11.47 -2.87 -3.10
CA ILE A 64 -11.25 -4.32 -3.17
C ILE A 64 -12.12 -5.03 -2.13
N ASP A 65 -12.55 -6.22 -2.42
CA ASP A 65 -13.56 -7.00 -1.66
C ASP A 65 -13.33 -7.01 -0.14
N THR A 66 -12.12 -7.39 0.29
CA THR A 66 -11.74 -7.51 1.71
C THR A 66 -11.73 -6.17 2.43
N ILE A 67 -11.15 -5.14 1.82
CA ILE A 67 -11.05 -3.80 2.43
C ILE A 67 -12.41 -3.10 2.40
N LYS A 68 -13.17 -3.26 1.32
CA LYS A 68 -14.53 -2.74 1.20
C LYS A 68 -15.46 -3.29 2.28
N ALA A 69 -15.35 -4.58 2.60
CA ALA A 69 -16.13 -5.18 3.69
C ALA A 69 -15.82 -4.50 5.03
N LEU A 70 -14.55 -4.29 5.34
CA LEU A 70 -14.10 -3.60 6.55
C LEU A 70 -14.57 -2.14 6.56
N ARG A 71 -14.36 -1.40 5.47
CA ARG A 71 -14.83 -0.01 5.32
C ARG A 71 -16.34 0.11 5.54
N THR A 72 -17.11 -0.80 4.95
CA THR A 72 -18.57 -0.81 5.11
C THR A 72 -18.96 -1.02 6.58
N HIS A 73 -18.25 -1.88 7.30
CA HIS A 73 -18.48 -2.08 8.73
C HIS A 73 -18.14 -0.83 9.55
N VAL A 74 -17.03 -0.15 9.26
CA VAL A 74 -16.64 1.12 9.88
C VAL A 74 -17.71 2.18 9.64
N CYS A 75 -18.19 2.34 8.40
CA CYS A 75 -19.28 3.26 8.08
C CYS A 75 -20.55 2.97 8.89
N SER A 76 -20.93 1.69 9.00
CA SER A 76 -22.10 1.27 9.78
C SER A 76 -21.98 1.64 11.27
N LEU A 77 -20.81 1.45 11.87
CA LEU A 77 -20.54 1.83 13.25
C LEU A 77 -20.54 3.34 13.48
N ALA A 78 -20.01 4.08 12.50
CA ALA A 78 -19.95 5.55 12.55
C ALA A 78 -21.30 6.22 12.21
N GLY A 79 -22.25 5.49 11.63
CA GLY A 79 -23.53 6.03 11.18
C GLY A 79 -23.42 6.98 9.98
N VAL A 80 -22.42 6.75 9.10
CA VAL A 80 -22.14 7.58 7.93
C VAL A 80 -22.22 6.76 6.64
N GLU A 81 -22.47 7.45 5.52
CA GLU A 81 -22.45 6.86 4.19
C GLU A 81 -21.20 7.29 3.44
N TYR A 82 -20.41 6.32 2.94
CA TYR A 82 -19.20 6.59 2.16
C TYR A 82 -19.54 7.12 0.77
N GLY A 83 -18.82 8.16 0.32
CA GLY A 83 -19.03 8.83 -0.97
C GLY A 83 -19.96 10.05 -0.89
N THR A 84 -20.41 10.44 0.30
CA THR A 84 -21.29 11.60 0.47
C THR A 84 -20.55 12.87 0.89
N ASP A 85 -19.43 12.74 1.59
CA ASP A 85 -18.60 13.85 2.08
C ASP A 85 -17.11 13.47 2.03
N ALA A 86 -16.31 14.29 1.33
CA ALA A 86 -14.91 13.99 1.07
C ALA A 86 -14.05 13.91 2.34
N ASP A 87 -14.28 14.76 3.33
CA ASP A 87 -13.52 14.79 4.59
C ASP A 87 -13.87 13.57 5.47
N THR A 88 -15.15 13.22 5.50
CA THR A 88 -15.63 11.99 6.14
C THR A 88 -15.03 10.75 5.47
N ASP A 89 -14.98 10.70 4.15
CA ASP A 89 -14.40 9.60 3.40
C ASP A 89 -12.91 9.41 3.71
N VAL A 90 -12.15 10.50 3.83
CA VAL A 90 -10.74 10.43 4.26
C VAL A 90 -10.64 9.81 5.66
N SER A 91 -11.46 10.25 6.61
CA SER A 91 -11.47 9.72 7.97
C SER A 91 -11.82 8.23 8.01
N ILE A 92 -12.82 7.80 7.23
CA ILE A 92 -13.20 6.39 7.11
C ILE A 92 -12.06 5.54 6.53
N ARG A 93 -11.35 6.04 5.50
CA ARG A 93 -10.18 5.34 4.95
C ARG A 93 -9.06 5.19 5.98
N VAL A 94 -8.76 6.27 6.71
CA VAL A 94 -7.73 6.24 7.78
C VAL A 94 -8.09 5.21 8.86
N ILE A 95 -9.32 5.20 9.35
CA ILE A 95 -9.78 4.23 10.36
C ILE A 95 -9.68 2.80 9.80
N THR A 96 -10.13 2.56 8.58
CA THR A 96 -10.13 1.24 7.94
C THR A 96 -8.70 0.70 7.79
N ASP A 97 -7.76 1.53 7.37
CA ASP A 97 -6.35 1.16 7.23
C ASP A 97 -5.69 0.89 8.59
N HIS A 98 -5.87 1.81 9.53
CA HIS A 98 -5.20 1.75 10.83
C HIS A 98 -5.73 0.61 11.70
N ILE A 99 -7.03 0.33 11.72
CA ILE A 99 -7.58 -0.77 12.53
C ILE A 99 -7.03 -2.12 12.06
N ARG A 100 -6.83 -2.31 10.76
CA ARG A 100 -6.20 -3.50 10.22
C ARG A 100 -4.76 -3.64 10.72
N SER A 101 -3.98 -2.58 10.58
CA SER A 101 -2.57 -2.56 11.01
C SER A 101 -2.44 -2.80 12.52
N VAL A 102 -3.25 -2.13 13.33
CA VAL A 102 -3.30 -2.32 14.81
C VAL A 102 -3.67 -3.76 15.16
N THR A 103 -4.63 -4.35 14.46
CA THR A 103 -5.04 -5.74 14.70
C THR A 103 -3.88 -6.71 14.46
N PHE A 104 -3.11 -6.54 13.39
CA PHE A 104 -1.93 -7.36 13.14
C PHE A 104 -0.85 -7.15 14.19
N MET A 105 -0.55 -5.90 14.58
CA MET A 105 0.42 -5.61 15.64
C MET A 105 0.05 -6.28 16.95
N ILE A 106 -1.21 -6.19 17.37
CA ILE A 106 -1.69 -6.85 18.60
C ILE A 106 -1.58 -8.38 18.48
N SER A 107 -1.92 -8.94 17.32
CA SER A 107 -1.78 -10.37 17.03
C SER A 107 -0.32 -10.85 17.17
N ASP A 108 0.63 -9.99 16.80
CA ASP A 108 2.07 -10.24 16.92
C ASP A 108 2.63 -9.96 18.33
N GLY A 109 1.76 -9.63 19.29
CA GLY A 109 2.12 -9.41 20.69
C GLY A 109 2.56 -7.97 21.02
N ILE A 110 2.41 -7.03 20.10
CA ILE A 110 2.69 -5.61 20.34
C ILE A 110 1.43 -4.99 20.95
N MET A 111 1.54 -4.64 22.23
CA MET A 111 0.43 -4.03 22.98
C MET A 111 0.58 -2.50 23.02
N PRO A 112 -0.55 -1.76 23.09
CA PRO A 112 -0.54 -0.30 23.25
C PRO A 112 0.10 0.14 24.56
#